data_a364bf679ada02be513ac1ba48aebd12
#
_entry.id   a364bf679ada02be513ac1ba48aebd12
#
_cell.length_a   1.000
_cell.length_b   1.000
_cell.length_c   1.000
_cell.angle_alpha   90.00
_cell.angle_beta   90.00
_cell.angle_gamma   90.00
#
_symmetry.space_group_name_H-M   'P 1'
#
loop_
_entity.id
_entity.type
_entity.pdbx_description
1 polymer ?
#
loop_
_entity_poly.entity_id
_entity_poly.type
_entity_poly.pdbx_seq_one_letter_code
_entity_poly.pdbx_strand_id
1 'polypeptide(L)'
;PEVALDYDHIRENYPFCRLSGPANVLIMPSLLSANISFKLLQKLGGGSILGPLMIGGEKPFQIVQMGSSVSDIVNSASFAAYNSLYTN
;
A
#
# COMPACT_ATOMS: atom_id res chain seq x y z
N PRO A 1 -8.39 -12.34 0.92
CA PRO A 1 -7.95 -11.86 -0.42
C PRO A 1 -8.87 -12.27 -1.55
N GLU A 2 -9.46 -13.46 -1.48
CA GLU A 2 -10.34 -13.96 -2.54
C GLU A 2 -11.50 -13.01 -2.81
N VAL A 3 -12.20 -12.61 -1.76
CA VAL A 3 -13.38 -11.73 -1.89
C VAL A 3 -12.98 -10.36 -2.44
N ALA A 4 -11.82 -9.85 -2.06
CA ALA A 4 -11.39 -8.53 -2.49
C ALA A 4 -10.85 -8.51 -3.92
N LEU A 5 -10.21 -9.58 -4.37
CA LEU A 5 -9.46 -9.61 -5.62
C LEU A 5 -10.14 -10.38 -6.74
N ASP A 6 -11.01 -11.34 -6.42
CA ASP A 6 -11.75 -12.13 -7.41
C ASP A 6 -13.18 -11.60 -7.53
N TYR A 7 -13.40 -10.71 -8.49
CA TYR A 7 -14.70 -10.08 -8.68
C TYR A 7 -15.79 -11.06 -9.12
N ASP A 8 -15.45 -12.06 -9.92
CA ASP A 8 -16.41 -13.06 -10.34
C ASP A 8 -16.91 -13.88 -9.15
N HIS A 9 -16.01 -14.24 -8.24
CA HIS A 9 -16.37 -14.93 -7.00
C HIS A 9 -17.29 -14.07 -6.13
N ILE A 10 -17.03 -12.76 -6.04
CA ILE A 10 -17.86 -11.81 -5.30
C ILE A 10 -19.27 -11.77 -5.87
N ARG A 11 -19.39 -11.66 -7.19
CA ARG A 11 -20.69 -11.59 -7.87
C ARG A 11 -21.52 -12.84 -7.67
N GLU A 12 -20.91 -14.01 -7.72
CA GLU A 12 -21.59 -15.29 -7.62
C GLU A 12 -22.03 -15.61 -6.20
N ASN A 13 -21.16 -15.34 -5.21
CA ASN A 13 -21.36 -15.79 -3.82
C ASN A 13 -21.76 -14.67 -2.87
N TYR A 14 -21.45 -13.42 -3.22
CA TYR A 14 -21.72 -12.25 -2.36
C TYR A 14 -22.33 -11.11 -3.18
N PRO A 15 -23.54 -11.29 -3.74
CA PRO A 15 -24.14 -10.26 -4.59
C PRO A 15 -24.46 -8.95 -3.85
N PHE A 16 -24.52 -8.99 -2.51
CA PHE A 16 -24.74 -7.82 -1.67
C PHE A 16 -23.47 -7.00 -1.41
N CYS A 17 -22.31 -7.44 -1.88
CA CYS A 17 -21.05 -6.73 -1.69
C CYS A 17 -21.06 -5.42 -2.49
N ARG A 18 -20.57 -4.36 -1.87
CA ARG A 18 -20.57 -3.02 -2.48
C ARG A 18 -19.44 -2.81 -3.50
N LEU A 19 -18.51 -3.75 -3.63
CA LEU A 19 -17.44 -3.64 -4.60
C LEU A 19 -18.01 -3.76 -6.01
N SER A 20 -17.60 -2.84 -6.88
CA SER A 20 -17.97 -2.86 -8.31
C SER A 20 -16.91 -3.49 -9.19
N GLY A 21 -15.82 -3.96 -8.61
CA GLY A 21 -14.71 -4.62 -9.28
C GLY A 21 -13.71 -5.10 -8.25
N PRO A 22 -12.53 -5.59 -8.67
CA PRO A 22 -11.47 -5.94 -7.75
C PRO A 22 -11.08 -4.75 -6.89
N ALA A 23 -10.76 -4.99 -5.63
CA ALA A 23 -10.31 -3.93 -4.73
C ALA A 23 -8.93 -3.42 -5.15
N ASN A 24 -8.72 -2.12 -5.05
CA ASN A 24 -7.42 -1.50 -5.28
C ASN A 24 -6.73 -1.06 -3.99
N VAL A 25 -7.40 -1.21 -2.85
CA VAL A 25 -6.84 -0.98 -1.51
C VAL A 25 -7.17 -2.18 -0.66
N LEU A 26 -6.18 -2.77 -0.03
CA LEU A 26 -6.35 -3.92 0.86
C LEU A 26 -5.97 -3.52 2.28
N ILE A 27 -6.95 -3.63 3.19
CA ILE A 27 -6.74 -3.37 4.61
C ILE A 27 -6.45 -4.69 5.31
N MET A 28 -5.31 -4.76 5.96
CA MET A 28 -4.91 -5.96 6.70
C MET A 28 -5.44 -5.89 8.13
N PRO A 29 -5.81 -7.04 8.72
CA PRO A 29 -6.45 -7.06 10.05
C PRO A 29 -5.49 -6.72 11.20
N SER A 30 -4.19 -6.78 10.98
CA SER A 30 -3.21 -6.48 12.02
C SER A 30 -1.90 -6.02 11.40
N LEU A 31 -1.06 -5.38 12.23
CA LEU A 31 0.27 -4.97 11.80
C LEU A 31 1.13 -6.17 11.39
N LEU A 32 1.00 -7.28 12.10
CA LEU A 32 1.75 -8.51 11.79
C LEU A 32 1.40 -9.04 10.41
N SER A 33 0.11 -9.15 10.08
CA SER A 33 -0.31 -9.63 8.76
C SER A 33 0.06 -8.63 7.67
N ALA A 34 0.03 -7.33 7.94
CA ALA A 34 0.47 -6.31 6.99
C ALA A 34 1.97 -6.44 6.69
N ASN A 35 2.79 -6.64 7.72
CA ASN A 35 4.24 -6.80 7.55
C ASN A 35 4.59 -8.05 6.76
N ILE A 36 3.94 -9.17 7.06
CA ILE A 36 4.17 -10.43 6.34
C ILE A 36 3.76 -10.28 4.88
N SER A 37 2.57 -9.74 4.63
CA SER A 37 2.06 -9.55 3.26
C SER A 37 2.95 -8.62 2.45
N PHE A 38 3.37 -7.51 3.03
CA PHE A 38 4.27 -6.55 2.39
C PHE A 38 5.60 -7.20 2.00
N LYS A 39 6.21 -7.96 2.93
CA LYS A 39 7.49 -8.64 2.67
C LYS A 39 7.37 -9.70 1.59
N LEU A 40 6.29 -10.48 1.60
CA LEU A 40 6.05 -11.48 0.56
C LEU A 40 5.87 -10.83 -0.81
N LEU A 41 5.06 -9.79 -0.91
CA LEU A 41 4.85 -9.08 -2.16
C LEU A 41 6.13 -8.43 -2.67
N GLN A 42 6.94 -7.89 -1.75
CA GLN A 42 8.22 -7.29 -2.11
C GLN A 42 9.18 -8.30 -2.72
N LYS A 43 9.20 -9.53 -2.21
CA LYS A 43 10.13 -10.57 -2.66
C LYS A 43 9.61 -11.34 -3.88
N LEU A 44 8.31 -11.57 -3.99
CA LEU A 44 7.72 -12.45 -5.01
C LEU A 44 7.02 -11.67 -6.13
N GLY A 45 6.55 -10.47 -5.84
CA GLY A 45 5.89 -9.64 -6.85
C GLY A 45 6.89 -8.99 -7.79
N GLY A 46 6.47 -8.79 -9.03
CA GLY A 46 7.23 -7.98 -9.99
C GLY A 46 6.86 -6.52 -9.83
N GLY A 47 7.79 -5.63 -10.06
CA GLY A 47 7.55 -4.20 -10.02
C GLY A 47 8.20 -3.50 -8.84
N SER A 48 7.93 -2.22 -8.72
CA SER A 48 8.50 -1.35 -7.68
C SER A 48 7.54 -1.21 -6.51
N ILE A 49 8.10 -1.07 -5.32
CA ILE A 49 7.34 -0.81 -4.09
C ILE A 49 7.75 0.55 -3.55
N LEU A 50 6.76 1.37 -3.27
CA LEU A 50 6.92 2.63 -2.57
C LEU A 50 6.32 2.48 -1.17
N GLY A 51 7.14 2.52 -0.16
CA GLY A 51 6.68 2.41 1.21
C GLY A 51 7.57 1.52 2.08
N PRO A 52 7.22 1.38 3.36
CA PRO A 52 6.04 1.98 4.00
C PRO A 52 6.06 3.50 3.98
N LEU A 53 4.86 4.08 3.98
CA LEU A 53 4.68 5.53 3.93
C LEU A 53 4.10 6.02 5.25
N MET A 54 4.62 7.14 5.74
CA MET A 54 4.11 7.80 6.94
C MET A 54 2.99 8.76 6.55
N ILE A 55 1.86 8.65 7.22
CA ILE A 55 0.71 9.55 7.03
C ILE A 55 0.19 10.02 8.39
N GLY A 56 -0.59 11.09 8.38
CA GLY A 56 -1.20 11.61 9.61
C GLY A 56 -0.32 12.54 10.42
N GLY A 57 0.87 12.86 9.95
CA GLY A 57 1.72 13.86 10.57
C GLY A 57 1.24 15.28 10.28
N GLU A 58 1.58 16.22 11.14
CA GLU A 58 1.25 17.64 10.97
C GLU A 58 1.87 18.21 9.68
N LYS A 59 3.09 17.78 9.39
CA LYS A 59 3.80 18.12 8.15
C LYS A 59 4.26 16.84 7.48
N PRO A 60 4.40 16.84 6.14
CA PRO A 60 4.87 15.65 5.43
C PRO A 60 6.28 15.25 5.87
N PHE A 61 6.46 13.98 6.16
CA PHE A 61 7.76 13.39 6.43
C PHE A 61 7.74 11.91 6.06
N GLN A 62 8.91 11.36 5.75
CA GLN A 62 9.06 9.94 5.47
C GLN A 62 10.29 9.40 6.18
N ILE A 63 10.24 8.12 6.53
CA ILE A 63 11.33 7.41 7.20
C ILE A 63 11.87 6.35 6.26
N VAL A 64 13.19 6.33 6.08
CA VAL A 64 13.86 5.30 5.30
C VAL A 64 14.68 4.41 6.24
N GLN A 65 14.79 3.13 5.89
CA GLN A 65 15.57 2.16 6.67
C GLN A 65 17.03 2.20 6.26
N MET A 66 17.92 1.70 7.13
CA MET A 66 19.36 1.70 6.88
C MET A 66 19.75 0.96 5.59
N GLY A 67 19.02 -0.08 5.23
CA GLY A 67 19.26 -0.85 4.01
C GLY A 67 18.59 -0.30 2.76
N SER A 68 18.04 0.91 2.80
CA SER A 68 17.31 1.49 1.67
C SER A 68 18.23 1.79 0.50
N SER A 69 17.74 1.53 -0.71
CA SER A 69 18.44 1.89 -1.94
C SER A 69 18.33 3.39 -2.21
N VAL A 70 19.15 3.88 -3.14
CA VAL A 70 19.06 5.28 -3.59
C VAL A 70 17.68 5.57 -4.17
N SER A 71 17.12 4.63 -4.94
CA SER A 71 15.76 4.76 -5.49
C SER A 71 14.72 4.90 -4.39
N ASP A 72 14.83 4.11 -3.32
CA ASP A 72 13.91 4.19 -2.18
C ASP A 72 13.95 5.57 -1.51
N ILE A 73 15.14 6.10 -1.31
CA ILE A 73 15.32 7.42 -0.70
C ILE A 73 14.73 8.51 -1.59
N VAL A 74 15.01 8.47 -2.88
CA VAL A 74 14.49 9.44 -3.86
C VAL A 74 12.96 9.38 -3.92
N ASN A 75 12.38 8.18 -3.98
CA ASN A 75 10.94 7.99 -4.03
C ASN A 75 10.26 8.50 -2.77
N SER A 76 10.84 8.24 -1.59
CA SER A 76 10.30 8.72 -0.32
C SER A 76 10.37 10.25 -0.22
N ALA A 77 11.48 10.84 -0.63
CA ALA A 77 11.62 12.30 -0.66
C ALA A 77 10.64 12.95 -1.63
N SER A 78 10.45 12.35 -2.80
CA SER A 78 9.49 12.82 -3.81
C SER A 78 8.06 12.77 -3.28
N PHE A 79 7.70 11.71 -2.57
CA PHE A 79 6.38 11.57 -1.97
C PHE A 79 6.14 12.63 -0.89
N ALA A 80 7.13 12.87 -0.02
CA ALA A 80 7.03 13.91 1.00
C ALA A 80 6.90 15.32 0.37
N ALA A 81 7.66 15.59 -0.67
CA ALA A 81 7.58 16.86 -1.40
C ALA A 81 6.22 17.03 -2.07
N TYR A 82 5.69 15.99 -2.69
CA TYR A 82 4.36 16.00 -3.29
C TYR A 82 3.29 16.36 -2.24
N ASN A 83 3.34 15.70 -1.09
CA ASN A 83 2.40 15.96 0.00
C ASN A 83 2.48 17.39 0.52
N SER A 84 3.68 17.98 0.57
CA SER A 84 3.83 19.37 1.02
C SER A 84 3.17 20.38 0.07
N LEU A 85 3.03 20.04 -1.21
CA LEU A 85 2.38 20.90 -2.20
C LEU A 85 0.85 20.77 -2.19
N TYR A 86 0.31 19.62 -1.81
CA TYR A 86 -1.11 19.31 -1.95
C TYR A 86 -1.83 19.09 -0.61
N THR A 87 -1.11 19.13 0.50
CA THR A 87 -1.68 18.95 1.84
C THR A 87 -1.33 20.19 2.69
N ASN A 88 -2.34 20.86 3.16
CA ASN A 88 -2.15 22.01 4.07
C ASN A 88 -2.14 21.57 5.53
#